data_8ba4db24ad64a9386f470c631e951368
#
_entry.id   8ba4db24ad64a9386f470c631e951368
#
_cell.length_a   1.000
_cell.length_b   1.000
_cell.length_c   1.000
_cell.angle_alpha   90.00
_cell.angle_beta   90.00
_cell.angle_gamma   90.00
#
_symmetry.space_group_name_H-M   'P 1'
#
loop_
_entity.id
_entity.type
_entity.pdbx_description
1 polymer ?
#
loop_
_entity_poly.entity_id
_entity_poly.type
_entity_poly.pdbx_seq_one_letter_code
_entity_poly.pdbx_strand_id
1 'polypeptide(L)'
;MTDGIDTTPLPVRRIADALCQHLRVNNRLVLTAPTGSGKTTQVPQILFDNRVVDGEIIVLQPRRLAARLVARRIAEERGEPLGDLVGYQTRYDRQVSDSTRIRFLTEGLFLRRLQADPKLKGVGAVLLDEFHERSVAADLSLGLVRQLQETSRPELRLVPMSATLDANALSDWLGCSVLNAEGRAYPVDMRYRPTKAHTAPWQAATDALRDLLQSEAEGDVLVFMPGAYEIRRTVQCMTKQIERR
;
A
#
# COMPACT_ATOMS: atom_id res chain seq x y z
N MET A 1 27.38 16.30 -0.66
CA MET A 1 26.99 15.92 0.70
C MET A 1 26.07 14.72 0.53
N THR A 2 26.56 13.54 0.85
CA THR A 2 25.77 12.31 0.75
C THR A 2 24.89 12.24 1.99
N ASP A 3 23.61 12.59 1.84
CA ASP A 3 22.63 12.38 2.87
C ASP A 3 22.66 10.92 3.29
N GLY A 4 22.93 10.68 4.58
CA GLY A 4 23.01 9.35 5.14
C GLY A 4 21.67 8.65 4.97
N ILE A 5 21.60 7.75 4.00
CA ILE A 5 20.47 6.83 3.85
C ILE A 5 20.34 6.08 5.18
N ASP A 6 19.26 6.31 5.91
CA ASP A 6 18.94 5.56 7.14
C ASP A 6 18.87 4.07 6.78
N THR A 7 19.95 3.35 7.11
CA THR A 7 20.08 1.90 6.82
C THR A 7 19.30 1.04 7.80
N THR A 8 18.50 1.63 8.68
CA THR A 8 17.67 0.89 9.62
C THR A 8 16.65 0.05 8.83
N PRO A 9 16.58 -1.26 9.04
CA PRO A 9 15.67 -2.11 8.30
C PRO A 9 14.22 -1.67 8.55
N LEU A 10 13.43 -1.64 7.47
CA LEU A 10 12.00 -1.28 7.52
C LEU A 10 11.29 -2.09 8.61
N PRO A 11 10.35 -1.48 9.36
CA PRO A 11 9.68 -2.12 10.50
C PRO A 11 9.11 -3.51 10.19
N VAL A 12 8.52 -3.71 9.02
CA VAL A 12 7.98 -5.01 8.60
C VAL A 12 9.07 -6.09 8.47
N ARG A 13 10.32 -5.73 8.15
CA ARG A 13 11.41 -6.72 8.08
C ARG A 13 11.78 -7.30 9.43
N ARG A 14 11.53 -6.58 10.53
CA ARG A 14 11.79 -7.07 11.90
C ARG A 14 10.87 -8.21 12.31
N ILE A 15 9.70 -8.30 11.71
CA ILE A 15 8.71 -9.35 11.98
C ILE A 15 8.68 -10.42 10.88
N ALA A 16 9.63 -10.42 9.95
CA ALA A 16 9.64 -11.33 8.80
C ALA A 16 9.62 -12.81 9.21
N ASP A 17 10.42 -13.18 10.20
CA ASP A 17 10.47 -14.57 10.69
C ASP A 17 9.15 -14.98 11.31
N ALA A 18 8.55 -14.15 12.16
CA ALA A 18 7.26 -14.43 12.78
C ALA A 18 6.13 -14.54 11.73
N LEU A 19 6.15 -13.66 10.72
CA LEU A 19 5.23 -13.69 9.58
C LEU A 19 5.35 -15.01 8.82
N CYS A 20 6.58 -15.40 8.47
CA CYS A 20 6.84 -16.64 7.74
C CYS A 20 6.46 -17.88 8.54
N GLN A 21 6.85 -17.94 9.81
CA GLN A 21 6.53 -19.06 10.69
C GLN A 21 5.00 -19.22 10.84
N HIS A 22 4.30 -18.10 11.08
CA HIS A 22 2.85 -18.13 11.20
C HIS A 22 2.17 -18.65 9.92
N LEU A 23 2.51 -18.09 8.75
CA LEU A 23 1.87 -18.44 7.48
C LEU A 23 2.30 -19.80 6.89
N ARG A 24 3.33 -20.45 7.44
CA ARG A 24 3.62 -21.88 7.11
C ARG A 24 2.64 -22.83 7.76
N VAL A 25 2.13 -22.48 8.95
CA VAL A 25 1.23 -23.33 9.74
C VAL A 25 -0.23 -22.91 9.54
N ASN A 26 -0.49 -21.61 9.44
CA ASN A 26 -1.83 -21.03 9.32
C ASN A 26 -2.03 -20.44 7.93
N ASN A 27 -3.28 -20.38 7.48
CA ASN A 27 -3.63 -19.84 6.17
C ASN A 27 -4.20 -18.41 6.23
N ARG A 28 -4.35 -17.82 7.42
CA ARG A 28 -4.89 -16.46 7.65
C ARG A 28 -4.05 -15.70 8.66
N LEU A 29 -3.90 -14.40 8.43
CA LEU A 29 -3.23 -13.49 9.35
C LEU A 29 -3.70 -12.05 9.07
N VAL A 30 -4.03 -11.28 10.09
CA VAL A 30 -4.19 -9.82 9.98
C VAL A 30 -2.85 -9.17 10.28
N LEU A 31 -2.35 -8.37 9.34
CA LEU A 31 -1.10 -7.63 9.52
C LEU A 31 -1.38 -6.14 9.75
N THR A 32 -0.92 -5.64 10.87
CA THR A 32 -0.98 -4.19 11.19
C THR A 32 0.41 -3.60 11.22
N ALA A 33 0.58 -2.45 10.60
CA ALA A 33 1.82 -1.70 10.63
C ALA A 33 1.59 -0.27 10.16
N PRO A 34 2.28 0.73 10.71
CA PRO A 34 2.11 2.13 10.29
C PRO A 34 2.41 2.34 8.81
N THR A 35 1.95 3.47 8.26
CA THR A 35 2.37 3.94 6.93
C THR A 35 3.89 4.09 6.88
N GLY A 36 4.50 3.76 5.74
CA GLY A 36 5.95 3.79 5.60
C GLY A 36 6.71 2.63 6.24
N SER A 37 6.03 1.68 6.91
CA SER A 37 6.66 0.49 7.50
C SER A 37 7.18 -0.53 6.50
N GLY A 38 6.84 -0.39 5.21
CA GLY A 38 7.20 -1.31 4.15
C GLY A 38 6.22 -2.47 3.93
N LYS A 39 5.00 -2.45 4.50
CA LYS A 39 3.99 -3.52 4.29
C LYS A 39 3.85 -3.90 2.83
N THR A 40 3.49 -2.93 2.02
CA THR A 40 3.15 -3.10 0.61
C THR A 40 4.31 -3.64 -0.22
N THR A 41 5.53 -3.14 0.04
CA THR A 41 6.71 -3.51 -0.74
C THR A 41 7.37 -4.78 -0.23
N GLN A 42 7.47 -4.96 1.07
CA GLN A 42 8.29 -6.02 1.65
C GLN A 42 7.53 -7.33 1.91
N VAL A 43 6.25 -7.27 2.33
CA VAL A 43 5.50 -8.49 2.66
C VAL A 43 5.45 -9.48 1.51
N PRO A 44 5.07 -9.11 0.27
CA PRO A 44 5.05 -10.07 -0.83
C PRO A 44 6.44 -10.62 -1.17
N GLN A 45 7.50 -9.80 -1.05
CA GLN A 45 8.89 -10.25 -1.24
C GLN A 45 9.30 -11.24 -0.15
N ILE A 46 9.02 -10.94 1.13
CA ILE A 46 9.32 -11.83 2.26
C ILE A 46 8.68 -13.21 2.05
N LEU A 47 7.39 -13.25 1.66
CA LEU A 47 6.69 -14.51 1.44
C LEU A 47 7.28 -15.29 0.26
N PHE A 48 7.65 -14.63 -0.81
CA PHE A 48 8.26 -15.23 -1.99
C PHE A 48 9.67 -15.75 -1.69
N ASP A 49 10.55 -14.90 -1.17
CA ASP A 49 11.97 -15.22 -0.94
C ASP A 49 12.14 -16.35 0.09
N ASN A 50 11.25 -16.41 1.09
CA ASN A 50 11.25 -17.48 2.10
C ASN A 50 10.42 -18.71 1.70
N ARG A 51 9.89 -18.77 0.47
CA ARG A 51 9.09 -19.89 -0.04
C ARG A 51 7.95 -20.28 0.91
N VAL A 52 7.25 -19.27 1.44
CA VAL A 52 6.12 -19.47 2.36
C VAL A 52 4.90 -19.96 1.61
N VAL A 53 4.80 -19.63 0.33
CA VAL A 53 3.69 -19.98 -0.55
C VAL A 53 4.18 -20.58 -1.85
N ASP A 54 3.47 -21.55 -2.36
CA ASP A 54 3.64 -22.06 -3.71
C ASP A 54 2.69 -21.33 -4.66
N GLY A 55 3.21 -20.89 -5.81
CA GLY A 55 2.43 -20.19 -6.83
C GLY A 55 2.51 -18.67 -6.74
N GLU A 56 1.52 -18.02 -7.33
CA GLU A 56 1.45 -16.56 -7.47
C GLU A 56 0.98 -15.90 -6.16
N ILE A 57 1.60 -14.78 -5.81
CA ILE A 57 1.16 -13.89 -4.74
C ILE A 57 0.42 -12.71 -5.37
N ILE A 58 -0.86 -12.58 -5.09
CA ILE A 58 -1.69 -11.46 -5.53
C ILE A 58 -1.73 -10.42 -4.43
N VAL A 59 -1.45 -9.16 -4.78
CA VAL A 59 -1.56 -8.01 -3.89
C VAL A 59 -2.65 -7.08 -4.42
N LEU A 60 -3.73 -6.93 -3.67
CA LEU A 60 -4.84 -6.06 -4.02
C LEU A 60 -4.56 -4.64 -3.57
N GLN A 61 -4.72 -3.70 -4.50
CA GLN A 61 -4.54 -2.28 -4.28
C GLN A 61 -5.83 -1.52 -4.57
N PRO A 62 -6.26 -0.57 -3.73
CA PRO A 62 -7.46 0.21 -4.00
C PRO A 62 -7.28 1.14 -5.21
N ARG A 63 -6.05 1.57 -5.49
CA ARG A 63 -5.74 2.60 -6.49
C ARG A 63 -4.84 2.06 -7.61
N ARG A 64 -5.20 2.33 -8.87
CA ARG A 64 -4.44 1.90 -10.06
C ARG A 64 -3.01 2.42 -10.08
N LEU A 65 -2.83 3.69 -9.70
CA LEU A 65 -1.51 4.31 -9.67
C LEU A 65 -0.61 3.65 -8.62
N ALA A 66 -1.16 3.34 -7.44
CA ALA A 66 -0.43 2.64 -6.39
C ALA A 66 0.03 1.26 -6.86
N ALA A 67 -0.87 0.44 -7.45
CA ALA A 67 -0.51 -0.88 -7.98
C ALA A 67 0.68 -0.82 -8.95
N ARG A 68 0.68 0.15 -9.88
CA ARG A 68 1.75 0.36 -10.85
C ARG A 68 3.06 0.81 -10.19
N LEU A 69 2.99 1.83 -9.32
CA LEU A 69 4.19 2.43 -8.71
C LEU A 69 4.87 1.47 -7.75
N VAL A 70 4.09 0.73 -6.95
CA VAL A 70 4.65 -0.27 -6.02
C VAL A 70 5.28 -1.43 -6.77
N ALA A 71 4.64 -1.97 -7.80
CA ALA A 71 5.22 -3.03 -8.62
C ALA A 71 6.55 -2.59 -9.25
N ARG A 72 6.60 -1.37 -9.81
CA ARG A 72 7.83 -0.79 -10.35
C ARG A 72 8.91 -0.66 -9.29
N ARG A 73 8.56 -0.11 -8.12
CA ARG A 73 9.50 0.07 -7.02
C ARG A 73 10.14 -1.24 -6.58
N ILE A 74 9.35 -2.31 -6.45
CA ILE A 74 9.88 -3.63 -6.08
C ILE A 74 10.78 -4.20 -7.18
N ALA A 75 10.39 -4.08 -8.45
CA ALA A 75 11.22 -4.51 -9.57
C ALA A 75 12.59 -3.77 -9.57
N GLU A 76 12.59 -2.46 -9.36
CA GLU A 76 13.79 -1.64 -9.22
C GLU A 76 14.65 -2.08 -8.00
N GLU A 77 14.04 -2.32 -6.84
CA GLU A 77 14.73 -2.82 -5.63
C GLU A 77 15.40 -4.18 -5.86
N ARG A 78 14.80 -5.01 -6.71
CA ARG A 78 15.33 -6.33 -7.06
C ARG A 78 16.31 -6.30 -8.22
N GLY A 79 16.43 -5.19 -8.93
CA GLY A 79 17.26 -5.10 -10.14
C GLY A 79 16.72 -5.92 -11.31
N GLU A 80 15.40 -6.16 -11.35
CA GLU A 80 14.71 -7.00 -12.34
C GLU A 80 13.78 -6.16 -13.23
N PRO A 81 13.54 -6.56 -14.49
CA PRO A 81 12.55 -5.89 -15.34
C PRO A 81 11.13 -6.01 -14.76
N LEU A 82 10.38 -4.92 -14.84
CA LEU A 82 8.97 -4.93 -14.46
C LEU A 82 8.17 -5.84 -15.43
N GLY A 83 7.41 -6.77 -14.87
CA GLY A 83 6.66 -7.77 -15.61
C GLY A 83 7.28 -9.18 -15.56
N ASP A 84 8.54 -9.31 -15.11
CA ASP A 84 9.16 -10.62 -14.87
C ASP A 84 8.66 -11.19 -13.55
N LEU A 85 9.46 -11.20 -12.49
CA LEU A 85 9.02 -11.70 -11.18
C LEU A 85 7.87 -10.87 -10.59
N VAL A 86 7.97 -9.55 -10.73
CA VAL A 86 7.00 -8.59 -10.19
C VAL A 86 6.29 -7.87 -11.32
N GLY A 87 4.96 -7.91 -11.29
CA GLY A 87 4.15 -7.24 -12.29
C GLY A 87 2.88 -6.62 -11.71
N TYR A 88 2.15 -5.92 -12.56
CA TYR A 88 0.86 -5.35 -12.21
C TYR A 88 -0.15 -5.50 -13.34
N GLN A 89 -1.42 -5.43 -12.97
CA GLN A 89 -2.51 -5.36 -13.92
C GLN A 89 -3.60 -4.42 -13.41
N THR A 90 -3.95 -3.46 -14.24
CA THR A 90 -5.08 -2.53 -14.04
C THR A 90 -6.06 -2.65 -15.20
N ARG A 91 -7.16 -1.92 -15.17
CA ARG A 91 -8.20 -2.04 -16.22
C ARG A 91 -7.69 -1.78 -17.63
N TYR A 92 -6.71 -0.88 -17.80
CA TYR A 92 -6.25 -0.40 -19.10
C TYR A 92 -4.76 -0.61 -19.36
N ASP A 93 -4.04 -1.16 -18.38
CA ASP A 93 -2.60 -1.30 -18.46
C ASP A 93 -2.15 -2.53 -17.67
N ARG A 94 -1.24 -3.29 -18.25
CA ARG A 94 -0.67 -4.48 -17.61
C ARG A 94 0.79 -4.65 -17.98
N GLN A 95 1.58 -5.08 -17.02
CA GLN A 95 2.94 -5.55 -17.22
C GLN A 95 3.13 -6.84 -16.42
N VAL A 96 2.93 -7.95 -17.06
CA VAL A 96 3.03 -9.30 -16.50
C VAL A 96 3.45 -10.28 -17.59
N SER A 97 4.13 -11.35 -17.19
CA SER A 97 4.52 -12.48 -18.03
C SER A 97 4.17 -13.81 -17.34
N ASP A 98 4.53 -14.93 -17.93
CA ASP A 98 4.34 -16.26 -17.34
C ASP A 98 5.29 -16.49 -16.14
N SER A 99 6.38 -15.72 -16.04
CA SER A 99 7.30 -15.73 -14.91
C SER A 99 6.83 -14.91 -13.71
N THR A 100 5.80 -14.06 -13.86
CA THR A 100 5.31 -13.21 -12.78
C THR A 100 4.80 -14.06 -11.61
N ARG A 101 5.36 -13.80 -10.41
CA ARG A 101 5.02 -14.48 -9.15
C ARG A 101 4.43 -13.53 -8.11
N ILE A 102 4.73 -12.24 -8.21
CA ILE A 102 4.12 -11.19 -7.38
C ILE A 102 3.34 -10.27 -8.30
N ARG A 103 2.02 -10.27 -8.19
CA ARG A 103 1.14 -9.49 -9.06
C ARG A 103 0.29 -8.51 -8.29
N PHE A 104 0.44 -7.24 -8.60
CA PHE A 104 -0.41 -6.18 -8.09
C PHE A 104 -1.65 -6.02 -8.95
N LEU A 105 -2.83 -6.15 -8.34
CA LEU A 105 -4.13 -5.99 -8.99
C LEU A 105 -4.95 -4.92 -8.31
N THR A 106 -5.84 -4.27 -9.05
CA THR A 106 -6.94 -3.55 -8.41
C THR A 106 -8.04 -4.53 -7.98
N GLU A 107 -8.71 -4.23 -6.87
CA GLU A 107 -9.76 -5.06 -6.28
C GLU A 107 -10.84 -5.49 -7.30
N GLY A 108 -11.32 -4.56 -8.13
CA GLY A 108 -12.33 -4.87 -9.15
C GLY A 108 -11.82 -5.82 -10.24
N LEU A 109 -10.53 -5.83 -10.56
CA LEU A 109 -9.93 -6.81 -11.46
C LEU A 109 -9.80 -8.18 -10.83
N PHE A 110 -9.48 -8.22 -9.55
CA PHE A 110 -9.44 -9.47 -8.81
C PHE A 110 -10.81 -10.15 -8.76
N LEU A 111 -11.88 -9.42 -8.53
CA LEU A 111 -13.23 -9.97 -8.58
C LEU A 111 -13.59 -10.54 -9.96
N ARG A 112 -13.16 -9.89 -11.05
CA ARG A 112 -13.31 -10.45 -12.41
C ARG A 112 -12.48 -11.72 -12.61
N ARG A 113 -11.26 -11.76 -12.06
CA ARG A 113 -10.43 -12.97 -12.09
C ARG A 113 -11.10 -14.13 -11.35
N LEU A 114 -11.70 -13.86 -10.18
CA LEU A 114 -12.48 -14.84 -9.42
C LEU A 114 -13.68 -15.36 -10.21
N GLN A 115 -14.35 -14.52 -10.99
CA GLN A 115 -15.44 -14.95 -11.87
C GLN A 115 -14.96 -15.87 -12.99
N ALA A 116 -13.78 -15.60 -13.57
CA ALA A 116 -13.20 -16.40 -14.65
C ALA A 116 -12.51 -17.67 -14.14
N ASP A 117 -11.90 -17.63 -12.97
CA ASP A 117 -11.25 -18.75 -12.27
C ASP A 117 -11.69 -18.78 -10.80
N PRO A 118 -12.84 -19.40 -10.51
CA PRO A 118 -13.39 -19.44 -9.15
C PRO A 118 -12.53 -20.18 -8.12
N LYS A 119 -11.54 -20.95 -8.58
CA LYS A 119 -10.61 -21.67 -7.70
C LYS A 119 -9.27 -20.99 -7.54
N LEU A 120 -9.00 -19.86 -8.23
CA LEU A 120 -7.71 -19.16 -8.23
C LEU A 120 -6.53 -20.15 -8.44
N LYS A 121 -6.60 -20.95 -9.49
CA LYS A 121 -5.56 -21.95 -9.79
C LYS A 121 -4.19 -21.30 -9.92
N GLY A 122 -3.18 -21.91 -9.28
CA GLY A 122 -1.81 -21.39 -9.29
C GLY A 122 -1.57 -20.18 -8.38
N VAL A 123 -2.58 -19.67 -7.68
CA VAL A 123 -2.43 -18.61 -6.67
C VAL A 123 -2.16 -19.24 -5.30
N GLY A 124 -1.10 -18.80 -4.63
CA GLY A 124 -0.70 -19.28 -3.31
C GLY A 124 -1.08 -18.32 -2.18
N ALA A 125 -1.16 -17.01 -2.47
CA ALA A 125 -1.56 -16.01 -1.48
C ALA A 125 -2.35 -14.86 -2.09
N VAL A 126 -3.26 -14.29 -1.30
CA VAL A 126 -3.97 -13.04 -1.57
C VAL A 126 -3.73 -12.08 -0.40
N LEU A 127 -3.06 -10.97 -0.70
CA LEU A 127 -2.79 -9.90 0.23
C LEU A 127 -3.73 -8.73 -0.10
N LEU A 128 -4.48 -8.23 0.89
CA LEU A 128 -5.34 -7.04 0.70
C LEU A 128 -4.65 -5.85 1.36
N ASP A 129 -4.08 -4.98 0.53
CA ASP A 129 -3.37 -3.80 1.05
C ASP A 129 -4.33 -2.64 1.29
N GLU A 130 -3.95 -1.76 2.23
CA GLU A 130 -4.73 -0.61 2.67
C GLU A 130 -6.19 -0.97 3.03
N PHE A 131 -6.38 -2.14 3.63
CA PHE A 131 -7.72 -2.68 3.91
C PHE A 131 -8.58 -1.76 4.79
N HIS A 132 -7.97 -0.83 5.52
CA HIS A 132 -8.67 0.20 6.29
C HIS A 132 -9.43 1.24 5.43
N GLU A 133 -9.10 1.38 4.15
CA GLU A 133 -9.87 2.26 3.24
C GLU A 133 -11.29 1.73 2.99
N ARG A 134 -11.56 0.46 3.26
CA ARG A 134 -12.85 -0.23 3.18
C ARG A 134 -13.61 0.10 1.91
N SER A 135 -13.53 -0.76 0.93
CA SER A 135 -14.37 -0.72 -0.28
C SER A 135 -15.25 -1.96 -0.34
N VAL A 136 -16.39 -1.85 -1.00
CA VAL A 136 -17.25 -3.02 -1.26
C VAL A 136 -16.48 -4.12 -1.98
N ALA A 137 -15.57 -3.74 -2.89
CA ALA A 137 -14.76 -4.70 -3.65
C ALA A 137 -13.70 -5.38 -2.77
N ALA A 138 -13.07 -4.66 -1.82
CA ALA A 138 -12.15 -5.23 -0.86
C ALA A 138 -12.87 -6.22 0.09
N ASP A 139 -13.98 -5.78 0.67
CA ASP A 139 -14.76 -6.61 1.61
C ASP A 139 -15.31 -7.87 0.93
N LEU A 140 -15.81 -7.75 -0.30
CA LEU A 140 -16.28 -8.89 -1.09
C LEU A 140 -15.11 -9.82 -1.43
N SER A 141 -13.95 -9.28 -1.82
CA SER A 141 -12.74 -10.08 -2.11
C SER A 141 -12.30 -10.86 -0.88
N LEU A 142 -12.27 -10.22 0.28
CA LEU A 142 -11.94 -10.87 1.55
C LEU A 142 -12.91 -12.04 1.86
N GLY A 143 -14.22 -11.79 1.76
CA GLY A 143 -15.25 -12.80 2.02
C GLY A 143 -15.17 -13.99 1.07
N LEU A 144 -14.99 -13.73 -0.24
CA LEU A 144 -14.87 -14.79 -1.24
C LEU A 144 -13.60 -15.62 -1.08
N VAL A 145 -12.46 -15.01 -0.77
CA VAL A 145 -11.21 -15.75 -0.50
C VAL A 145 -11.35 -16.59 0.77
N ARG A 146 -11.95 -16.04 1.83
CA ARG A 146 -12.27 -16.83 3.04
C ARG A 146 -13.14 -18.03 2.71
N GLN A 147 -14.21 -17.86 1.93
CA GLN A 147 -15.07 -18.94 1.49
C GLN A 147 -14.30 -20.01 0.69
N LEU A 148 -13.40 -19.61 -0.19
CA LEU A 148 -12.53 -20.54 -0.92
C LEU A 148 -11.65 -21.36 0.01
N GLN A 149 -11.06 -20.76 1.05
CA GLN A 149 -10.28 -21.48 2.05
C GLN A 149 -11.12 -22.51 2.80
N GLU A 150 -12.37 -22.19 3.10
CA GLU A 150 -13.28 -23.08 3.84
C GLU A 150 -13.86 -24.22 2.98
N THR A 151 -13.85 -24.08 1.66
CA THR A 151 -14.53 -25.05 0.76
C THR A 151 -13.58 -25.85 -0.11
N SER A 152 -12.60 -25.23 -0.75
CA SER A 152 -11.84 -25.88 -1.84
C SER A 152 -10.36 -25.55 -1.90
N ARG A 153 -9.89 -24.55 -1.18
CA ARG A 153 -8.50 -24.05 -1.21
C ARG A 153 -7.97 -23.76 0.21
N PRO A 154 -7.95 -24.79 1.10
CA PRO A 154 -7.51 -24.60 2.49
C PRO A 154 -6.04 -24.15 2.59
N GLU A 155 -5.23 -24.38 1.58
CA GLU A 155 -3.83 -23.98 1.51
C GLU A 155 -3.62 -22.51 1.07
N LEU A 156 -4.63 -21.84 0.50
CA LEU A 156 -4.52 -20.45 0.05
C LEU A 156 -4.28 -19.53 1.24
N ARG A 157 -3.27 -18.65 1.18
CA ARG A 157 -2.99 -17.69 2.25
C ARG A 157 -3.80 -16.41 2.03
N LEU A 158 -4.33 -15.87 3.11
CA LEU A 158 -5.13 -14.64 3.13
C LEU A 158 -4.57 -13.69 4.18
N VAL A 159 -4.08 -12.51 3.72
CA VAL A 159 -3.45 -11.52 4.60
C VAL A 159 -4.00 -10.13 4.33
N PRO A 160 -5.05 -9.69 5.02
CA PRO A 160 -5.40 -8.28 5.05
C PRO A 160 -4.34 -7.48 5.80
N MET A 161 -3.90 -6.37 5.19
CA MET A 161 -2.87 -5.47 5.71
C MET A 161 -3.45 -4.07 5.93
N SER A 162 -3.15 -3.47 7.07
CA SER A 162 -3.74 -2.19 7.46
C SER A 162 -2.77 -1.32 8.26
N ALA A 163 -2.97 0.01 8.20
CA ALA A 163 -2.24 0.96 9.05
C ALA A 163 -2.99 1.27 10.37
N THR A 164 -4.32 1.24 10.38
CA THR A 164 -5.15 1.84 11.44
C THR A 164 -6.41 1.03 11.79
N LEU A 165 -6.49 -0.23 11.38
CA LEU A 165 -7.72 -1.01 11.52
C LEU A 165 -7.96 -1.40 12.98
N ASP A 166 -9.24 -1.52 13.36
CA ASP A 166 -9.61 -2.39 14.47
C ASP A 166 -9.31 -3.85 14.08
N ALA A 167 -8.03 -4.20 14.26
CA ALA A 167 -7.52 -5.49 13.85
C ALA A 167 -8.19 -6.65 14.61
N ASN A 168 -8.70 -6.38 15.81
CA ASN A 168 -9.31 -7.39 16.66
C ASN A 168 -10.64 -7.87 16.07
N ALA A 169 -11.54 -6.95 15.70
CA ALA A 169 -12.81 -7.31 15.08
C ALA A 169 -12.62 -8.11 13.78
N LEU A 170 -11.60 -7.73 12.96
CA LEU A 170 -11.29 -8.46 11.73
C LEU A 170 -10.68 -9.83 12.01
N SER A 171 -9.76 -9.93 12.98
CA SER A 171 -9.13 -11.19 13.35
C SER A 171 -10.12 -12.17 13.95
N ASP A 172 -11.04 -11.70 14.80
CA ASP A 172 -12.12 -12.50 15.36
C ASP A 172 -13.04 -13.04 14.26
N TRP A 173 -13.43 -12.19 13.31
CA TRP A 173 -14.25 -12.63 12.18
C TRP A 173 -13.52 -13.63 11.28
N LEU A 174 -12.21 -13.45 11.04
CA LEU A 174 -11.40 -14.38 10.25
C LEU A 174 -11.01 -15.64 11.03
N GLY A 175 -11.10 -15.64 12.37
CA GLY A 175 -10.61 -16.71 13.23
C GLY A 175 -9.09 -16.87 13.14
N CYS A 176 -8.34 -15.77 13.16
CA CYS A 176 -6.88 -15.79 12.99
C CYS A 176 -6.18 -14.80 13.94
N SER A 177 -4.86 -14.87 13.98
CA SER A 177 -4.02 -13.95 14.78
C SER A 177 -3.82 -12.61 14.12
N VAL A 178 -3.45 -11.62 14.93
CA VAL A 178 -2.93 -10.31 14.48
C VAL A 178 -1.42 -10.30 14.68
N LEU A 179 -0.68 -9.89 13.66
CA LEU A 179 0.73 -9.58 13.78
C LEU A 179 0.93 -8.06 13.60
N ASN A 180 1.58 -7.44 14.57
CA ASN A 180 1.83 -5.99 14.56
C ASN A 180 3.31 -5.70 14.30
N ALA A 181 3.62 -4.91 13.28
CA ALA A 181 4.95 -4.36 13.08
C ALA A 181 5.00 -2.95 13.69
N GLU A 182 5.70 -2.82 14.79
CA GLU A 182 5.94 -1.52 15.41
C GLU A 182 6.82 -0.65 14.51
N GLY A 183 6.37 0.56 14.22
CA GLY A 183 7.09 1.55 13.41
C GLY A 183 7.56 2.73 14.25
N ARG A 184 8.59 3.45 13.78
CA ARG A 184 8.92 4.77 14.33
C ARG A 184 7.80 5.74 13.96
N ALA A 185 7.16 6.33 14.95
CA ALA A 185 6.39 7.54 14.77
C ALA A 185 7.35 8.73 14.88
N TYR A 186 7.45 9.54 13.84
CA TYR A 186 8.12 10.83 13.94
C TYR A 186 7.20 11.80 14.67
N PRO A 187 7.74 12.69 15.53
CA PRO A 187 6.91 13.69 16.18
C PRO A 187 6.28 14.60 15.13
N VAL A 188 4.97 14.82 15.26
CA VAL A 188 4.20 15.69 14.37
C VAL A 188 3.74 16.90 15.16
N ASP A 189 4.16 18.10 14.74
CA ASP A 189 3.66 19.37 15.27
C ASP A 189 2.48 19.85 14.41
N MET A 190 1.28 19.82 15.01
CA MET A 190 0.05 20.26 14.32
C MET A 190 -0.20 21.75 14.56
N ARG A 191 -0.22 22.54 13.47
CA ARG A 191 -0.49 23.97 13.49
C ARG A 191 -1.74 24.31 12.70
N TYR A 192 -2.69 24.95 13.34
CA TYR A 192 -3.91 25.43 12.68
C TYR A 192 -3.73 26.88 12.28
N ARG A 193 -4.05 27.17 11.02
CA ARG A 193 -4.01 28.53 10.47
C ARG A 193 -5.42 28.93 10.02
N PRO A 194 -6.11 29.80 10.74
CA PRO A 194 -7.41 30.31 10.32
C PRO A 194 -7.25 31.14 9.04
N THR A 195 -8.12 30.93 8.07
CA THR A 195 -8.20 31.71 6.84
C THR A 195 -9.37 32.70 6.93
N LYS A 196 -9.25 33.84 6.25
CA LYS A 196 -10.37 34.80 6.14
C LYS A 196 -11.54 34.14 5.38
N ALA A 197 -12.75 34.50 5.73
CA ALA A 197 -13.92 34.08 4.97
C ALA A 197 -13.73 34.41 3.47
N HIS A 198 -14.12 33.47 2.60
CA HIS A 198 -13.97 33.56 1.14
C HIS A 198 -12.55 33.49 0.57
N THR A 199 -11.53 33.20 1.37
CA THR A 199 -10.19 32.94 0.82
C THR A 199 -10.20 31.65 0.01
N ALA A 200 -9.78 31.70 -1.25
CA ALA A 200 -9.69 30.50 -2.09
C ALA A 200 -8.64 29.52 -1.55
N PRO A 201 -8.87 28.20 -1.59
CA PRO A 201 -7.96 27.20 -1.04
C PRO A 201 -6.52 27.32 -1.57
N TRP A 202 -6.34 27.57 -2.85
CA TRP A 202 -5.02 27.77 -3.46
C TRP A 202 -4.30 29.02 -2.95
N GLN A 203 -5.03 30.08 -2.60
CA GLN A 203 -4.44 31.28 -2.03
C GLN A 203 -4.00 31.01 -0.59
N ALA A 204 -4.83 30.39 0.21
CA ALA A 204 -4.51 29.99 1.59
C ALA A 204 -3.27 29.07 1.64
N ALA A 205 -3.21 28.09 0.75
CA ALA A 205 -2.07 27.19 0.62
C ALA A 205 -0.78 27.94 0.22
N THR A 206 -0.88 28.89 -0.73
CA THR A 206 0.25 29.68 -1.17
C THR A 206 0.78 30.60 -0.06
N ASP A 207 -0.12 31.20 0.72
CA ASP A 207 0.28 32.05 1.85
C ASP A 207 0.91 31.22 2.98
N ALA A 208 0.39 30.01 3.26
CA ALA A 208 0.98 29.09 4.23
C ALA A 208 2.38 28.62 3.81
N LEU A 209 2.57 28.30 2.52
CA LEU A 209 3.89 27.94 2.00
C LEU A 209 4.88 29.09 2.12
N ARG A 210 4.47 30.33 1.82
CA ARG A 210 5.32 31.48 1.96
C ARG A 210 5.85 31.64 3.39
N ASP A 211 4.95 31.52 4.37
CA ASP A 211 5.33 31.64 5.79
C ASP A 211 6.26 30.50 6.20
N LEU A 212 6.00 29.28 5.72
CA LEU A 212 6.85 28.11 5.98
C LEU A 212 8.26 28.31 5.43
N LEU A 213 8.38 28.80 4.18
CA LEU A 213 9.68 29.09 3.55
C LEU A 213 10.44 30.23 4.21
N GLN A 214 9.76 31.07 5.02
CA GLN A 214 10.40 32.13 5.82
C GLN A 214 10.85 31.64 7.20
N SER A 215 10.37 30.49 7.65
CA SER A 215 10.62 29.95 8.98
C SER A 215 11.84 29.01 9.07
N GLU A 216 12.74 29.03 8.09
CA GLU A 216 13.94 28.16 8.02
C GLU A 216 13.59 26.65 8.14
N ALA A 217 12.37 26.25 7.76
CA ALA A 217 11.97 24.86 7.73
C ALA A 217 12.75 24.09 6.66
N GLU A 218 13.40 23.01 7.05
CA GLU A 218 14.12 22.10 6.17
C GLU A 218 13.21 20.97 5.69
N GLY A 219 13.49 20.42 4.51
CA GLY A 219 12.81 19.27 3.94
C GLY A 219 11.77 19.61 2.87
N ASP A 220 10.99 18.61 2.48
CA ASP A 220 10.00 18.71 1.42
C ASP A 220 8.64 19.16 1.95
N VAL A 221 7.85 19.83 1.11
CA VAL A 221 6.51 20.29 1.44
C VAL A 221 5.48 19.60 0.57
N LEU A 222 4.55 18.85 1.20
CA LEU A 222 3.44 18.23 0.52
C LEU A 222 2.15 19.01 0.82
N VAL A 223 1.47 19.48 -0.24
CA VAL A 223 0.24 20.27 -0.13
C VAL A 223 -0.95 19.46 -0.64
N PHE A 224 -1.87 19.13 0.24
CA PHE A 224 -3.12 18.44 -0.11
C PHE A 224 -4.20 19.44 -0.52
N MET A 225 -4.83 19.18 -1.67
CA MET A 225 -5.87 20.03 -2.23
C MET A 225 -7.13 19.19 -2.55
N PRO A 226 -8.33 19.79 -2.54
CA PRO A 226 -9.60 19.06 -2.73
C PRO A 226 -9.73 18.37 -4.09
N GLY A 227 -9.10 18.91 -5.14
CA GLY A 227 -9.22 18.33 -6.47
C GLY A 227 -8.19 18.86 -7.48
N ALA A 228 -8.24 18.30 -8.69
CA ALA A 228 -7.27 18.60 -9.76
C ALA A 228 -7.28 20.08 -10.20
N TYR A 229 -8.42 20.76 -10.08
CA TYR A 229 -8.52 22.19 -10.38
C TYR A 229 -7.73 23.00 -9.36
N GLU A 230 -7.95 22.76 -8.07
CA GLU A 230 -7.27 23.44 -6.97
C GLU A 230 -5.78 23.13 -6.99
N ILE A 231 -5.36 21.91 -7.31
CA ILE A 231 -3.94 21.54 -7.49
C ILE A 231 -3.32 22.43 -8.56
N ARG A 232 -3.92 22.51 -9.76
CA ARG A 232 -3.38 23.34 -10.85
C ARG A 232 -3.29 24.82 -10.49
N ARG A 233 -4.35 25.34 -9.83
CA ARG A 233 -4.35 26.75 -9.37
C ARG A 233 -3.28 27.01 -8.32
N THR A 234 -3.09 26.08 -7.38
CA THR A 234 -2.05 26.19 -6.35
C THR A 234 -0.65 26.20 -6.99
N VAL A 235 -0.36 25.28 -7.90
CA VAL A 235 0.92 25.23 -8.64
C VAL A 235 1.16 26.55 -9.36
N GLN A 236 0.17 27.06 -10.12
CA GLN A 236 0.30 28.35 -10.83
C GLN A 236 0.60 29.52 -9.89
N CYS A 237 -0.04 29.57 -8.73
CA CYS A 237 0.18 30.63 -7.75
C CYS A 237 1.56 30.54 -7.11
N MET A 238 2.01 29.33 -6.77
CA MET A 238 3.32 29.07 -6.17
C MET A 238 4.46 29.35 -7.12
N THR A 239 4.40 28.91 -8.38
CA THR A 239 5.42 29.17 -9.41
C THR A 239 5.64 30.67 -9.58
N LYS A 240 4.56 31.46 -9.72
CA LYS A 240 4.66 32.91 -9.83
C LYS A 240 5.31 33.59 -8.62
N GLN A 241 5.25 32.99 -7.46
CA GLN A 241 5.89 33.54 -6.26
C GLN A 241 7.37 33.19 -6.17
N ILE A 242 7.75 31.97 -6.61
CA ILE A 242 9.14 31.55 -6.65
C ILE A 242 9.92 32.33 -7.70
N GLU A 243 9.33 32.57 -8.88
CA GLU A 243 9.95 33.37 -9.97
C GLU A 243 10.13 34.87 -9.63
N ARG A 244 9.44 35.38 -8.61
CA ARG A 244 9.55 36.77 -8.15
C ARG A 244 10.58 36.98 -7.04
N ARG A 245 11.30 35.95 -6.63
CA ARG A 245 12.44 35.99 -5.69
C ARG A 245 13.75 35.89 -6.41
#